data_d2893c02ae30862912b9cdf2c7f21736
#
_entry.id   d2893c02ae30862912b9cdf2c7f21736
#
_cell.length_a   1.000
_cell.length_b   1.000
_cell.length_c   1.000
_cell.angle_alpha   90.00
_cell.angle_beta   90.00
_cell.angle_gamma   90.00
#
_symmetry.space_group_name_H-M   'P 1'
#
loop_
_entity.id
_entity.type
_entity.pdbx_description
1 polymer ?
#
loop_
_entity_poly.entity_id
_entity_poly.type
_entity_poly.pdbx_seq_one_letter_code
_entity_poly.pdbx_strand_id
1 'polypeptide(L)'
;MNKYFFIIFCIITFCIVSCDRDDSDFGYADIETSNVSVPTFDKYLTTTDTDGFSIRLRFTNGGDDRENMSCKVYWKAYSSKPSSTPSESDLTKSEQMRIYDHTKTKTTFDKSHAGYNGGTYIYYYAECKNSKGRCKTDITYTIVKR
;
A
#
# COMPACT_ATOMS: atom_id res chain seq x y z
N MET A 1 -47.12 2.61 53.37
CA MET A 1 -46.00 2.73 52.42
C MET A 1 -45.67 1.33 51.88
N ASN A 2 -45.81 1.11 50.60
CA ASN A 2 -45.82 -0.21 50.01
C ASN A 2 -44.36 -0.75 49.90
N LYS A 3 -44.08 -1.94 50.42
CA LYS A 3 -42.74 -2.54 50.42
C LYS A 3 -42.07 -2.60 49.04
N TYR A 4 -42.88 -2.64 47.99
CA TYR A 4 -42.42 -2.64 46.61
C TYR A 4 -41.86 -1.30 46.12
N PHE A 5 -42.34 -0.18 46.72
CA PHE A 5 -41.86 1.15 46.36
C PHE A 5 -40.40 1.36 46.84
N PHE A 6 -40.05 0.75 47.97
CA PHE A 6 -38.68 0.85 48.50
C PHE A 6 -37.67 0.03 47.69
N ILE A 7 -38.11 -1.13 47.19
CA ILE A 7 -37.26 -2.00 46.37
C ILE A 7 -36.98 -1.36 45.01
N ILE A 8 -37.97 -0.74 44.37
CA ILE A 8 -37.81 -0.05 43.09
C ILE A 8 -36.91 1.18 43.26
N PHE A 9 -37.00 1.90 44.35
CA PHE A 9 -36.15 3.06 44.63
C PHE A 9 -34.68 2.64 44.84
N CYS A 10 -34.44 1.52 45.54
CA CYS A 10 -33.07 0.99 45.69
C CYS A 10 -32.47 0.51 44.38
N ILE A 11 -33.25 -0.07 43.45
CA ILE A 11 -32.76 -0.55 42.15
C ILE A 11 -32.40 0.63 41.27
N ILE A 12 -33.21 1.71 41.28
CA ILE A 12 -32.95 2.92 40.49
C ILE A 12 -31.70 3.66 41.02
N THR A 13 -31.54 3.71 42.35
CA THR A 13 -30.38 4.36 42.97
C THR A 13 -29.07 3.58 42.67
N PHE A 14 -29.16 2.22 42.58
CA PHE A 14 -27.99 1.40 42.28
C PHE A 14 -27.54 1.50 40.80
N CYS A 15 -28.48 1.77 39.89
CA CYS A 15 -28.17 1.99 38.46
C CYS A 15 -27.54 3.36 38.20
N ILE A 16 -27.74 4.37 39.07
CA ILE A 16 -27.20 5.73 38.87
C ILE A 16 -25.75 5.82 39.41
N VAL A 17 -25.37 4.98 40.39
CA VAL A 17 -24.01 5.00 40.93
C VAL A 17 -23.02 4.15 40.10
N SER A 18 -23.51 3.39 39.12
CA SER A 18 -22.66 2.55 38.27
C SER A 18 -22.17 3.28 37.00
N CYS A 19 -22.45 4.55 36.80
CA CYS A 19 -22.03 5.32 35.63
C CYS A 19 -21.00 6.42 35.93
N ASP A 20 -20.53 6.51 37.15
CA ASP A 20 -19.41 7.37 37.50
C ASP A 20 -18.12 6.50 37.66
N ARG A 21 -17.84 5.72 36.64
CA ARG A 21 -16.45 5.35 36.40
C ARG A 21 -15.84 6.56 35.72
N ASP A 22 -15.06 7.27 36.49
CA ASP A 22 -14.08 8.19 35.99
C ASP A 22 -13.24 7.45 34.93
N ASP A 23 -13.60 7.65 33.66
CA ASP A 23 -12.81 7.19 32.49
C ASP A 23 -11.49 7.96 32.36
N SER A 24 -11.10 8.68 33.42
CA SER A 24 -9.84 9.41 33.46
C SER A 24 -8.61 8.53 33.68
N ASP A 25 -8.78 7.21 33.95
CA ASP A 25 -7.68 6.29 34.16
C ASP A 25 -7.54 5.21 33.07
N PHE A 26 -8.42 5.22 32.07
CA PHE A 26 -7.99 4.79 30.75
C PHE A 26 -7.12 5.93 30.24
N GLY A 27 -5.84 5.83 30.55
CA GLY A 27 -4.86 6.50 29.71
C GLY A 27 -5.26 6.17 28.29
N TYR A 28 -5.85 7.12 27.59
CA TYR A 28 -5.69 7.18 26.15
C TYR A 28 -4.19 7.09 26.03
N ALA A 29 -3.67 5.87 25.84
CA ALA A 29 -2.43 5.74 25.16
C ALA A 29 -2.64 6.69 24.00
N ASP A 30 -1.92 7.81 24.00
CA ASP A 30 -1.93 8.73 22.87
C ASP A 30 -1.95 7.79 21.70
N ILE A 31 -3.12 7.69 21.05
CA ILE A 31 -3.17 7.15 19.72
C ILE A 31 -2.27 8.15 19.05
N GLU A 32 -0.96 7.83 19.04
CA GLU A 32 -0.04 8.48 18.16
C GLU A 32 -0.80 8.42 16.87
N THR A 33 -1.40 9.54 16.50
CA THR A 33 -2.01 9.70 15.19
C THR A 33 -0.82 9.48 14.29
N SER A 34 -0.64 8.21 13.92
CA SER A 34 0.50 7.76 13.15
C SER A 34 0.53 8.73 11.99
N ASN A 35 1.60 9.55 11.90
CA ASN A 35 1.78 10.54 10.85
C ASN A 35 1.95 9.79 9.52
N VAL A 36 0.89 9.04 9.16
CA VAL A 36 0.82 8.30 7.91
C VAL A 36 0.51 9.30 6.83
N SER A 37 1.41 9.42 5.90
CA SER A 37 1.26 10.20 4.67
C SER A 37 1.08 9.29 3.46
N VAL A 38 0.80 9.85 2.31
CA VAL A 38 0.78 9.13 1.04
C VAL A 38 2.16 8.50 0.80
N PRO A 39 2.25 7.26 0.26
CA PRO A 39 3.52 6.64 -0.08
C PRO A 39 4.25 7.48 -1.14
N THR A 40 5.58 7.42 -1.14
CA THR A 40 6.39 8.09 -2.16
C THR A 40 7.31 7.10 -2.85
N PHE A 41 7.54 7.31 -4.15
CA PHE A 41 8.46 6.48 -4.90
C PHE A 41 9.91 6.72 -4.42
N ASP A 42 10.65 5.63 -4.15
CA ASP A 42 12.04 5.69 -3.71
C ASP A 42 13.00 5.36 -4.86
N LYS A 43 12.87 4.17 -5.47
CA LYS A 43 13.75 3.80 -6.59
C LYS A 43 13.29 2.59 -7.41
N TYR A 44 13.85 2.51 -8.62
CA TYR A 44 13.78 1.34 -9.49
C TYR A 44 14.85 0.31 -9.09
N LEU A 45 14.45 -0.97 -8.99
CA LEU A 45 15.30 -2.13 -8.73
C LEU A 45 15.07 -3.22 -9.78
N THR A 46 14.47 -2.84 -10.92
CA THR A 46 14.11 -3.73 -12.03
C THR A 46 15.33 -4.49 -12.54
N THR A 47 15.15 -5.78 -12.77
CA THR A 47 16.19 -6.67 -13.31
C THR A 47 15.69 -7.33 -14.58
N THR A 48 16.62 -7.69 -15.46
CA THR A 48 16.33 -8.44 -16.68
C THR A 48 17.25 -9.64 -16.80
N ASP A 49 16.76 -10.69 -17.46
CA ASP A 49 17.49 -11.87 -17.83
C ASP A 49 17.35 -12.13 -19.33
N THR A 50 17.90 -13.21 -19.87
CA THR A 50 17.92 -13.53 -21.31
C THR A 50 16.54 -13.89 -21.87
N ASP A 51 15.61 -14.33 -21.02
CA ASP A 51 14.26 -14.78 -21.41
C ASP A 51 13.13 -14.05 -20.67
N GLY A 52 13.48 -13.02 -19.87
CA GLY A 52 12.46 -12.35 -19.06
C GLY A 52 12.93 -11.11 -18.32
N PHE A 53 12.04 -10.61 -17.47
CA PHE A 53 12.28 -9.43 -16.65
C PHE A 53 11.52 -9.52 -15.32
N SER A 54 12.02 -8.80 -14.33
CA SER A 54 11.33 -8.56 -13.06
C SER A 54 11.26 -7.06 -12.82
N ILE A 55 10.05 -6.51 -12.84
CA ILE A 55 9.82 -5.12 -12.45
C ILE A 55 9.81 -5.08 -10.93
N ARG A 56 10.84 -4.48 -10.36
CA ARG A 56 10.99 -4.33 -8.91
C ARG A 56 11.11 -2.87 -8.56
N LEU A 57 10.23 -2.41 -7.65
CA LEU A 57 10.09 -1.00 -7.29
C LEU A 57 10.03 -0.87 -5.78
N ARG A 58 10.67 0.14 -5.24
CA ARG A 58 10.62 0.45 -3.82
C ARG A 58 9.94 1.79 -3.56
N PHE A 59 9.09 1.80 -2.54
CA PHE A 59 8.36 2.97 -2.06
C PHE A 59 8.60 3.16 -0.57
N THR A 60 8.52 4.41 -0.10
CA THR A 60 8.34 4.68 1.33
C THR A 60 6.89 4.43 1.70
N ASN A 61 6.64 3.91 2.90
CA ASN A 61 5.29 3.54 3.33
C ASN A 61 4.43 4.75 3.72
N GLY A 62 5.04 5.94 3.83
CA GLY A 62 4.34 7.13 4.34
C GLY A 62 4.09 7.07 5.85
N GLY A 63 4.98 6.45 6.62
CA GLY A 63 4.85 6.18 8.04
C GLY A 63 4.73 4.69 8.34
N ASP A 64 4.11 4.32 9.44
CA ASP A 64 3.95 2.90 9.85
C ASP A 64 2.65 2.29 9.27
N ASP A 65 2.49 2.35 7.96
CA ASP A 65 1.29 1.85 7.23
C ASP A 65 1.61 0.68 6.27
N ARG A 66 2.65 -0.07 6.57
CA ARG A 66 3.17 -1.16 5.71
C ARG A 66 2.12 -2.22 5.35
N GLU A 67 1.18 -2.51 6.26
CA GLU A 67 0.15 -3.55 6.08
C GLU A 67 -0.89 -3.15 5.02
N ASN A 68 -1.08 -1.85 4.81
CA ASN A 68 -2.02 -1.30 3.84
C ASN A 68 -1.37 -0.97 2.48
N MET A 69 -0.07 -1.24 2.35
CA MET A 69 0.65 -0.99 1.11
C MET A 69 0.23 -1.97 0.02
N SER A 70 -0.12 -1.45 -1.13
CA SER A 70 -0.35 -2.24 -2.35
C SER A 70 0.13 -1.49 -3.58
N CYS A 71 0.56 -2.24 -4.60
CA CYS A 71 1.11 -1.67 -5.83
C CYS A 71 0.61 -2.42 -7.05
N LYS A 72 0.21 -1.68 -8.08
CA LYS A 72 -0.19 -2.20 -9.38
C LYS A 72 0.75 -1.64 -10.45
N VAL A 73 1.30 -2.52 -11.29
CA VAL A 73 2.12 -2.14 -12.43
C VAL A 73 1.29 -2.17 -13.72
N TYR A 74 1.54 -1.19 -14.58
CA TYR A 74 1.01 -1.08 -15.94
C TYR A 74 2.19 -1.15 -16.90
N TRP A 75 2.09 -2.01 -17.93
CA TRP A 75 3.23 -2.24 -18.79
C TRP A 75 2.85 -2.73 -20.20
N LYS A 76 3.82 -2.63 -21.12
CA LYS A 76 3.73 -3.21 -22.46
C LYS A 76 5.12 -3.54 -23.00
N ALA A 77 5.20 -4.65 -23.71
CA ALA A 77 6.41 -5.09 -24.40
C ALA A 77 6.40 -4.62 -25.87
N TYR A 78 7.56 -4.17 -26.36
CA TYR A 78 7.80 -3.74 -27.72
C TYR A 78 9.01 -4.48 -28.27
N SER A 79 8.91 -5.01 -29.49
CA SER A 79 10.04 -5.71 -30.15
C SER A 79 11.16 -4.78 -30.58
N SER A 80 10.88 -3.48 -30.69
CA SER A 80 11.85 -2.42 -30.99
C SER A 80 11.54 -1.18 -30.17
N LYS A 81 12.51 -0.27 -30.00
CA LYS A 81 12.32 0.98 -29.29
C LYS A 81 11.28 1.84 -30.02
N PRO A 82 10.18 2.24 -29.38
CA PRO A 82 9.24 3.20 -29.95
C PRO A 82 9.92 4.54 -30.27
N SER A 83 9.42 5.24 -31.29
CA SER A 83 9.95 6.54 -31.70
C SER A 83 9.72 7.65 -30.65
N SER A 84 8.70 7.48 -29.81
CA SER A 84 8.40 8.34 -28.66
C SER A 84 8.09 7.49 -27.43
N THR A 85 8.21 8.08 -26.25
CA THR A 85 7.75 7.41 -25.02
C THR A 85 6.25 7.14 -25.13
N PRO A 86 5.80 5.88 -24.92
CA PRO A 86 4.37 5.55 -24.90
C PRO A 86 3.63 6.34 -23.84
N SER A 87 2.36 6.63 -24.08
CA SER A 87 1.46 7.20 -23.09
C SER A 87 0.97 6.13 -22.10
N GLU A 88 0.34 6.54 -21.00
CA GLU A 88 -0.25 5.59 -20.04
C GLU A 88 -1.32 4.70 -20.69
N SER A 89 -2.12 5.23 -21.60
CA SER A 89 -3.16 4.49 -22.33
C SER A 89 -2.58 3.41 -23.27
N ASP A 90 -1.32 3.55 -23.67
CA ASP A 90 -0.64 2.54 -24.49
C ASP A 90 -0.17 1.33 -23.68
N LEU A 91 -0.02 1.47 -22.35
CA LEU A 91 0.44 0.41 -21.45
C LEU A 91 -0.75 -0.47 -21.03
N THR A 92 -1.17 -1.34 -21.94
CA THR A 92 -2.46 -2.06 -21.86
C THR A 92 -2.49 -3.23 -20.89
N LYS A 93 -1.34 -3.72 -20.44
CA LYS A 93 -1.27 -4.78 -19.41
C LYS A 93 -1.21 -4.16 -18.02
N SER A 94 -1.97 -4.70 -17.08
CA SER A 94 -1.95 -4.25 -15.69
C SER A 94 -2.05 -5.42 -14.72
N GLU A 95 -1.20 -5.43 -13.72
CA GLU A 95 -1.11 -6.54 -12.77
C GLU A 95 -0.79 -6.05 -11.36
N GLN A 96 -1.35 -6.75 -10.37
CA GLN A 96 -0.97 -6.55 -8.97
C GLN A 96 0.44 -7.08 -8.74
N MET A 97 1.29 -6.26 -8.14
CA MET A 97 2.62 -6.67 -7.70
C MET A 97 2.54 -7.36 -6.34
N ARG A 98 3.43 -8.32 -6.11
CA ARG A 98 3.61 -8.93 -4.79
C ARG A 98 4.58 -8.10 -3.95
N ILE A 99 4.43 -8.15 -2.64
CA ILE A 99 5.45 -7.63 -1.73
C ILE A 99 6.64 -8.59 -1.78
N TYR A 100 7.81 -8.07 -2.13
CA TYR A 100 9.09 -8.78 -2.16
C TYR A 100 9.80 -8.66 -0.80
N ASP A 101 9.81 -7.44 -0.27
CA ASP A 101 10.43 -7.11 1.02
C ASP A 101 9.74 -5.88 1.62
N HIS A 102 9.62 -5.83 2.94
CA HIS A 102 9.11 -4.64 3.61
C HIS A 102 9.80 -4.42 4.97
N THR A 103 9.99 -3.17 5.28
CA THR A 103 10.43 -2.67 6.58
C THR A 103 9.36 -1.76 7.17
N LYS A 104 9.57 -1.24 8.37
CA LYS A 104 8.69 -0.23 8.96
C LYS A 104 8.45 0.99 8.05
N THR A 105 9.45 1.41 7.29
CA THR A 105 9.43 2.65 6.52
C THR A 105 9.37 2.47 5.01
N LYS A 106 9.69 1.29 4.49
CA LYS A 106 9.81 1.02 3.04
C LYS A 106 9.23 -0.33 2.68
N THR A 107 8.56 -0.37 1.51
CA THR A 107 8.08 -1.60 0.89
C THR A 107 8.63 -1.74 -0.52
N THR A 108 9.15 -2.91 -0.84
CA THR A 108 9.60 -3.28 -2.18
C THR A 108 8.57 -4.22 -2.79
N PHE A 109 8.09 -3.87 -3.97
CA PHE A 109 7.16 -4.67 -4.76
C PHE A 109 7.88 -5.31 -5.95
N ASP A 110 7.43 -6.49 -6.36
CA ASP A 110 8.01 -7.28 -7.44
C ASP A 110 6.95 -7.92 -8.32
N LYS A 111 7.20 -7.95 -9.62
CA LYS A 111 6.43 -8.70 -10.61
C LYS A 111 7.35 -9.20 -11.72
N SER A 112 7.41 -10.52 -11.88
CA SER A 112 8.29 -11.18 -12.85
C SER A 112 7.51 -11.77 -14.01
N HIS A 113 8.11 -11.76 -15.19
CA HIS A 113 7.60 -12.31 -16.43
C HIS A 113 8.70 -13.03 -17.20
N ALA A 114 8.36 -14.17 -17.79
CA ALA A 114 9.23 -14.95 -18.65
C ALA A 114 8.67 -15.04 -20.09
N GLY A 115 9.43 -15.58 -21.01
CA GLY A 115 9.02 -15.79 -22.41
C GLY A 115 9.18 -14.53 -23.28
N TYR A 116 10.13 -13.66 -22.96
CA TYR A 116 10.47 -12.48 -23.76
C TYR A 116 11.87 -12.60 -24.36
N ASN A 117 11.96 -12.39 -25.67
CA ASN A 117 13.24 -12.44 -26.38
C ASN A 117 14.17 -11.30 -25.98
N GLY A 118 15.46 -11.56 -25.97
CA GLY A 118 16.49 -10.55 -25.73
C GLY A 118 16.35 -9.36 -26.70
N GLY A 119 16.49 -8.15 -26.19
CA GLY A 119 16.29 -6.91 -26.92
C GLY A 119 14.85 -6.36 -26.91
N THR A 120 13.89 -7.06 -26.28
CA THR A 120 12.53 -6.55 -26.07
C THR A 120 12.55 -5.38 -25.08
N TYR A 121 11.90 -4.29 -25.45
CA TYR A 121 11.72 -3.10 -24.61
C TYR A 121 10.44 -3.24 -23.78
N ILE A 122 10.55 -3.15 -22.46
CA ILE A 122 9.42 -3.21 -21.54
C ILE A 122 9.22 -1.83 -20.96
N TYR A 123 8.19 -1.12 -21.44
CA TYR A 123 7.77 0.16 -20.86
C TYR A 123 6.78 -0.08 -19.75
N TYR A 124 6.93 0.63 -18.63
CA TYR A 124 6.06 0.47 -17.47
C TYR A 124 6.01 1.72 -16.58
N TYR A 125 4.94 1.83 -15.82
CA TYR A 125 4.80 2.66 -14.64
C TYR A 125 4.03 1.87 -13.58
N ALA A 126 4.01 2.38 -12.35
CA ALA A 126 3.28 1.75 -11.26
C ALA A 126 2.51 2.77 -10.43
N GLU A 127 1.38 2.32 -9.90
CA GLU A 127 0.61 3.03 -8.88
C GLU A 127 0.71 2.26 -7.57
N CYS A 128 1.21 2.93 -6.53
CA CYS A 128 1.28 2.41 -5.18
C CYS A 128 0.36 3.20 -4.27
N LYS A 129 -0.33 2.53 -3.37
CA LYS A 129 -1.27 3.15 -2.42
C LYS A 129 -1.07 2.60 -1.01
N ASN A 130 -1.51 3.40 -0.05
CA ASN A 130 -1.72 3.03 1.34
C ASN A 130 -3.10 3.53 1.81
N SER A 131 -3.37 3.56 3.12
CA SER A 131 -4.64 4.05 3.70
C SER A 131 -4.91 5.54 3.44
N LYS A 132 -3.88 6.35 3.15
CA LYS A 132 -3.98 7.81 2.98
C LYS A 132 -4.08 8.28 1.54
N GLY A 133 -3.73 7.43 0.58
CA GLY A 133 -3.81 7.79 -0.83
C GLY A 133 -2.87 7.00 -1.71
N ARG A 134 -2.58 7.54 -2.88
CA ARG A 134 -1.76 6.88 -3.90
C ARG A 134 -0.68 7.79 -4.45
N CYS A 135 0.41 7.18 -4.90
CA CYS A 135 1.41 7.83 -5.74
C CYS A 135 1.62 7.01 -7.02
N LYS A 136 2.19 7.65 -8.02
CA LYS A 136 2.49 7.06 -9.32
C LYS A 136 3.94 7.33 -9.67
N THR A 137 4.59 6.37 -10.35
CA THR A 137 5.92 6.58 -10.95
C THR A 137 5.79 7.18 -12.34
N ASP A 138 6.85 7.79 -12.82
CA ASP A 138 6.96 8.13 -14.24
C ASP A 138 7.01 6.87 -15.10
N ILE A 139 6.66 7.01 -16.38
CA ILE A 139 6.86 5.94 -17.37
C ILE A 139 8.35 5.80 -17.63
N THR A 140 8.85 4.59 -17.46
CA THR A 140 10.22 4.22 -17.75
C THR A 140 10.27 2.92 -18.54
N TYR A 141 11.47 2.46 -18.91
CA TYR A 141 11.62 1.18 -19.59
C TYR A 141 12.84 0.40 -19.12
N THR A 142 12.82 -0.88 -19.39
CA THR A 142 13.97 -1.78 -19.30
C THR A 142 14.07 -2.59 -20.58
N ILE A 143 15.20 -3.26 -20.81
CA ILE A 143 15.44 -4.08 -22.01
C ILE A 143 15.81 -5.48 -21.54
N VAL A 144 15.11 -6.49 -22.05
CA VAL A 144 15.45 -7.90 -21.81
C VAL A 144 16.86 -8.15 -22.35
N LYS A 145 17.73 -8.78 -21.57
CA LYS A 145 19.12 -9.06 -21.96
C LYS A 145 19.16 -9.90 -23.23
N ARG A 146 20.20 -9.67 -24.04
CA ARG A 146 20.51 -10.48 -25.22
C ARG A 146 21.42 -11.63 -24.82
#